data_89ec95aadfcbc5d4ab7b61e637f76b91
#
_entry.id   89ec95aadfcbc5d4ab7b61e637f76b91
#
_cell.length_a   1.000
_cell.length_b   1.000
_cell.length_c   1.000
_cell.angle_alpha   90.00
_cell.angle_beta   90.00
_cell.angle_gamma   90.00
#
_symmetry.space_group_name_H-M   'P 1'
#
loop_
_entity.id
_entity.type
_entity.pdbx_description
1 polymer ?
#
loop_
_entity_poly.entity_id
_entity_poly.type
_entity_poly.pdbx_seq_one_letter_code
_entity_poly.pdbx_strand_id
1 'polypeptide(L)'
;GVRAAYLNSTLSAGDAAAIERELIEGELDLLYVAPERLLTQRCLELIDQSSIALFAIDEAHCVSQWGHDFRPEYRQLSILHERWPRVPRIALTATADAPTRREIIERLALEDAEVFISSFDRPNIRYTVVPKDEPKRQLADFLAAHEGESGIVYCLTRKKVDETALWLQGQGVDALPYHAGMDGNARAANQRRFLREDGVVMVATIAFGMGIDKPDVRYVAHLDLPRSIEGYYQETGRAGRDGEPADAWLAYGLADVVAQGQLIGLGESSEERKRLERRKLEALVGYCETTRCRHQALLAVFGEEHPGHCGACDNCLNPPQVWDGTTAAQKALSAIIRTGQRFGVVHLIKILRGVEDERVEQF
;
A
#
# COMPACT_ATOMS: atom_id res chain seq x y z
N GLY A 1 6.22 -23.09 23.62
CA GLY A 1 5.92 -22.00 22.67
C GLY A 1 4.48 -21.52 22.88
N VAL A 2 4.08 -20.42 22.23
CA VAL A 2 2.71 -19.89 22.28
C VAL A 2 1.76 -20.84 21.55
N ARG A 3 0.65 -21.21 22.16
CA ARG A 3 -0.42 -22.00 21.55
C ARG A 3 -1.34 -21.07 20.81
N ALA A 4 -1.14 -20.93 19.50
CA ALA A 4 -1.88 -20.02 18.65
C ALA A 4 -2.69 -20.79 17.61
N ALA A 5 -3.92 -20.34 17.37
CA ALA A 5 -4.80 -20.87 16.34
C ALA A 5 -5.47 -19.72 15.55
N TYR A 6 -6.15 -20.05 14.45
CA TYR A 6 -6.94 -19.10 13.68
C TYR A 6 -8.31 -19.68 13.32
N LEU A 7 -9.31 -18.82 13.28
CA LEU A 7 -10.66 -19.15 12.80
C LEU A 7 -10.97 -18.33 11.55
N ASN A 8 -11.04 -19.01 10.41
CA ASN A 8 -11.42 -18.40 9.14
C ASN A 8 -12.31 -19.35 8.30
N SER A 9 -12.72 -18.90 7.12
CA SER A 9 -13.61 -19.65 6.21
C SER A 9 -12.95 -20.82 5.48
N THR A 10 -11.64 -21.01 5.61
CA THR A 10 -10.90 -22.07 4.91
C THR A 10 -10.78 -23.36 5.73
N LEU A 11 -11.11 -23.30 7.02
CA LEU A 11 -11.08 -24.45 7.92
C LEU A 11 -12.23 -25.41 7.64
N SER A 12 -11.97 -26.72 7.82
CA SER A 12 -13.03 -27.70 7.89
C SER A 12 -13.91 -27.48 9.14
N ALA A 13 -15.15 -27.94 9.12
CA ALA A 13 -16.04 -27.85 10.28
C ALA A 13 -15.47 -28.58 11.52
N GLY A 14 -14.74 -29.68 11.31
CA GLY A 14 -14.09 -30.43 12.36
C GLY A 14 -12.94 -29.68 13.02
N ASP A 15 -12.06 -29.08 12.21
CA ASP A 15 -10.92 -28.31 12.70
C ASP A 15 -11.41 -27.04 13.46
N ALA A 16 -12.41 -26.35 12.91
CA ALA A 16 -13.00 -25.19 13.57
C ALA A 16 -13.58 -25.58 14.95
N ALA A 17 -14.32 -26.70 15.04
CA ALA A 17 -14.90 -27.17 16.29
C ALA A 17 -13.84 -27.62 17.32
N ALA A 18 -12.69 -28.12 16.89
CA ALA A 18 -11.57 -28.42 17.77
C ALA A 18 -10.98 -27.15 18.38
N ILE A 19 -10.70 -26.13 17.55
CA ILE A 19 -10.17 -24.85 17.98
C ILE A 19 -11.16 -24.13 18.93
N GLU A 20 -12.46 -24.16 18.62
CA GLU A 20 -13.50 -23.59 19.47
C GLU A 20 -13.51 -24.24 20.88
N ARG A 21 -13.30 -25.56 20.98
CA ARG A 21 -13.16 -26.26 22.27
C ARG A 21 -11.90 -25.85 23.02
N GLU A 22 -10.74 -25.87 22.36
CA GLU A 22 -9.49 -25.47 22.97
C GLU A 22 -9.55 -24.05 23.53
N LEU A 23 -10.30 -23.13 22.86
CA LEU A 23 -10.50 -21.77 23.35
C LEU A 23 -11.35 -21.76 24.64
N ILE A 24 -12.49 -22.50 24.68
CA ILE A 24 -13.36 -22.59 25.85
C ILE A 24 -12.62 -23.23 27.05
N GLU A 25 -11.82 -24.26 26.79
CA GLU A 25 -11.01 -24.98 27.79
C GLU A 25 -9.80 -24.16 28.28
N GLY A 26 -9.52 -23.00 27.66
CA GLY A 26 -8.40 -22.13 28.02
C GLY A 26 -7.04 -22.71 27.60
N GLU A 27 -7.03 -23.57 26.60
CA GLU A 27 -5.79 -24.17 26.07
C GLU A 27 -5.09 -23.31 25.05
N LEU A 28 -5.74 -22.27 24.52
CA LEU A 28 -5.14 -21.32 23.57
C LEU A 28 -4.63 -20.07 24.27
N ASP A 29 -3.41 -19.67 23.91
CA ASP A 29 -2.80 -18.41 24.32
C ASP A 29 -3.18 -17.27 23.39
N LEU A 30 -3.44 -17.56 22.08
CA LEU A 30 -3.75 -16.58 21.05
C LEU A 30 -4.71 -17.16 20.00
N LEU A 31 -5.76 -16.40 19.67
CA LEU A 31 -6.69 -16.73 18.59
C LEU A 31 -6.76 -15.60 17.57
N TYR A 32 -6.43 -15.89 16.31
CA TYR A 32 -6.64 -14.98 15.19
C TYR A 32 -8.03 -15.18 14.58
N VAL A 33 -8.79 -14.10 14.47
CA VAL A 33 -10.14 -14.12 13.89
C VAL A 33 -10.30 -12.95 12.93
N ALA A 34 -10.79 -13.22 11.72
CA ALA A 34 -11.18 -12.15 10.79
C ALA A 34 -12.45 -11.45 11.29
N PRO A 35 -12.58 -10.11 11.10
CA PRO A 35 -13.75 -9.35 11.57
C PRO A 35 -15.09 -9.95 11.12
N GLU A 36 -15.17 -10.42 9.89
CA GLU A 36 -16.39 -11.04 9.32
C GLU A 36 -16.80 -12.30 10.09
N ARG A 37 -15.81 -13.06 10.55
CA ARG A 37 -16.08 -14.26 11.36
C ARG A 37 -16.40 -13.89 12.80
N LEU A 38 -15.69 -12.92 13.38
CA LEU A 38 -15.88 -12.44 14.74
C LEU A 38 -17.32 -11.97 14.97
N LEU A 39 -17.88 -11.23 14.01
CA LEU A 39 -19.20 -10.63 14.08
C LEU A 39 -20.36 -11.64 13.91
N THR A 40 -20.05 -12.93 13.65
CA THR A 40 -21.11 -13.95 13.64
C THR A 40 -21.62 -14.25 15.05
N GLN A 41 -22.93 -14.48 15.18
CA GLN A 41 -23.56 -14.80 16.46
C GLN A 41 -22.84 -15.96 17.19
N ARG A 42 -22.48 -17.00 16.43
CA ARG A 42 -21.73 -18.16 16.97
C ARG A 42 -20.38 -17.78 17.56
N CYS A 43 -19.63 -16.89 16.91
CA CYS A 43 -18.32 -16.47 17.41
C CYS A 43 -18.46 -15.56 18.64
N LEU A 44 -19.45 -14.67 18.65
CA LEU A 44 -19.73 -13.84 19.81
C LEU A 44 -20.12 -14.69 21.04
N GLU A 45 -20.94 -15.72 20.88
CA GLU A 45 -21.30 -16.68 21.93
C GLU A 45 -20.11 -17.52 22.39
N LEU A 46 -19.19 -17.87 21.49
CA LEU A 46 -17.94 -18.54 21.82
C LEU A 46 -17.06 -17.68 22.73
N ILE A 47 -16.93 -16.39 22.42
CA ILE A 47 -16.16 -15.44 23.22
C ILE A 47 -16.79 -15.24 24.61
N ASP A 48 -18.13 -15.19 24.71
CA ASP A 48 -18.86 -15.13 26.00
C ASP A 48 -18.51 -16.30 26.93
N GLN A 49 -18.24 -17.47 26.37
CA GLN A 49 -17.90 -18.68 27.11
C GLN A 49 -16.41 -18.80 27.42
N SER A 50 -15.60 -17.88 26.89
CA SER A 50 -14.15 -17.93 26.98
C SER A 50 -13.60 -16.85 27.91
N SER A 51 -12.42 -17.10 28.48
CA SER A 51 -11.71 -16.11 29.30
C SER A 51 -10.76 -15.30 28.43
N ILE A 52 -11.19 -14.10 28.02
CA ILE A 52 -10.40 -13.23 27.17
C ILE A 52 -9.65 -12.18 28.00
N ALA A 53 -8.35 -12.10 27.84
CA ALA A 53 -7.50 -11.14 28.55
C ALA A 53 -7.32 -9.82 27.77
N LEU A 54 -7.35 -9.86 26.43
CA LEU A 54 -7.09 -8.70 25.57
C LEU A 54 -7.73 -8.91 24.19
N PHE A 55 -8.31 -7.85 23.63
CA PHE A 55 -8.61 -7.77 22.19
C PHE A 55 -7.57 -6.91 21.49
N ALA A 56 -6.84 -7.49 20.55
CA ALA A 56 -5.89 -6.79 19.68
C ALA A 56 -6.52 -6.63 18.28
N ILE A 57 -6.76 -5.37 17.90
CA ILE A 57 -7.34 -5.00 16.60
C ILE A 57 -6.21 -4.54 15.69
N ASP A 58 -5.73 -5.45 14.86
CA ASP A 58 -4.69 -5.15 13.87
C ASP A 58 -5.30 -4.48 12.63
N GLU A 59 -4.46 -3.76 11.87
CA GLU A 59 -4.87 -2.96 10.71
C GLU A 59 -6.04 -2.02 11.02
N ALA A 60 -6.03 -1.42 12.21
CA ALA A 60 -7.13 -0.59 12.71
C ALA A 60 -7.51 0.59 11.78
N HIS A 61 -6.61 1.00 10.87
CA HIS A 61 -6.91 1.99 9.84
C HIS A 61 -8.06 1.58 8.91
N CYS A 62 -8.38 0.27 8.83
CA CYS A 62 -9.53 -0.25 8.08
C CYS A 62 -10.89 0.25 8.63
N VAL A 63 -10.96 0.74 9.85
CA VAL A 63 -12.12 1.42 10.43
C VAL A 63 -12.48 2.70 9.68
N SER A 64 -11.45 3.40 9.18
CA SER A 64 -11.59 4.73 8.61
C SER A 64 -12.09 4.69 7.17
N GLN A 65 -13.15 5.44 6.89
CA GLN A 65 -13.62 5.68 5.50
C GLN A 65 -12.58 6.45 4.67
N TRP A 66 -11.72 7.20 5.33
CA TRP A 66 -10.64 7.98 4.71
C TRP A 66 -9.38 7.13 4.52
N GLY A 67 -9.29 5.97 5.20
CA GLY A 67 -8.20 5.01 5.05
C GLY A 67 -8.06 4.49 3.62
N HIS A 68 -6.92 3.89 3.32
CA HIS A 68 -6.64 3.31 2.00
C HIS A 68 -7.30 1.94 1.79
N ASP A 69 -7.63 1.22 2.87
CA ASP A 69 -8.28 -0.10 2.87
C ASP A 69 -9.47 -0.12 3.84
N PHE A 70 -10.52 0.66 3.51
CA PHE A 70 -11.73 0.69 4.33
C PHE A 70 -12.50 -0.62 4.24
N ARG A 71 -12.84 -1.20 5.42
CA ARG A 71 -13.66 -2.41 5.57
C ARG A 71 -14.84 -2.14 6.50
N PRO A 72 -16.08 -2.26 6.02
CA PRO A 72 -17.28 -1.98 6.82
C PRO A 72 -17.36 -2.78 8.12
N GLU A 73 -16.84 -4.01 8.13
CA GLU A 73 -16.83 -4.91 9.28
C GLU A 73 -15.99 -4.35 10.44
N TYR A 74 -14.89 -3.65 10.15
CA TYR A 74 -14.06 -3.03 11.19
C TYR A 74 -14.82 -1.97 12.01
N ARG A 75 -15.80 -1.28 11.41
CA ARG A 75 -16.64 -0.30 12.15
C ARG A 75 -17.56 -0.96 13.15
N GLN A 76 -17.91 -2.22 12.94
CA GLN A 76 -18.77 -2.99 13.83
C GLN A 76 -17.98 -3.57 15.02
N LEU A 77 -16.66 -3.42 15.05
CA LEU A 77 -15.82 -3.87 16.17
C LEU A 77 -16.04 -3.05 17.44
N SER A 78 -16.80 -1.95 17.40
CA SER A 78 -17.33 -1.28 18.60
C SER A 78 -18.06 -2.24 19.54
N ILE A 79 -18.67 -3.32 19.00
CA ILE A 79 -19.31 -4.38 19.78
C ILE A 79 -18.39 -4.98 20.85
N LEU A 80 -17.07 -4.98 20.63
CA LEU A 80 -16.11 -5.49 21.61
C LEU A 80 -16.14 -4.64 22.90
N HIS A 81 -16.34 -3.33 22.78
CA HIS A 81 -16.54 -2.46 23.92
C HIS A 81 -17.91 -2.65 24.58
N GLU A 82 -18.95 -2.73 23.77
CA GLU A 82 -20.33 -2.83 24.24
C GLU A 82 -20.57 -4.12 25.02
N ARG A 83 -20.04 -5.25 24.52
CA ARG A 83 -20.30 -6.58 25.06
C ARG A 83 -19.31 -6.99 26.15
N TRP A 84 -18.04 -6.57 26.03
CA TRP A 84 -16.97 -6.90 27.00
C TRP A 84 -16.23 -5.65 27.47
N PRO A 85 -16.91 -4.71 28.17
CA PRO A 85 -16.31 -3.41 28.51
C PRO A 85 -15.12 -3.50 29.48
N ARG A 86 -14.97 -4.63 30.17
CA ARG A 86 -13.84 -4.85 31.12
C ARG A 86 -12.60 -5.45 30.46
N VAL A 87 -12.73 -5.98 29.25
CA VAL A 87 -11.59 -6.55 28.53
C VAL A 87 -10.82 -5.41 27.85
N PRO A 88 -9.53 -5.26 28.16
CA PRO A 88 -8.68 -4.27 27.50
C PRO A 88 -8.68 -4.44 25.98
N ARG A 89 -8.51 -3.32 25.28
CA ARG A 89 -8.39 -3.32 23.81
C ARG A 89 -7.16 -2.55 23.40
N ILE A 90 -6.47 -3.06 22.38
CA ILE A 90 -5.39 -2.36 21.68
C ILE A 90 -5.72 -2.28 20.20
N ALA A 91 -5.54 -1.12 19.61
CA ALA A 91 -5.64 -0.91 18.16
C ALA A 91 -4.25 -0.64 17.59
N LEU A 92 -3.88 -1.38 16.56
CA LEU A 92 -2.56 -1.36 15.94
C LEU A 92 -2.70 -1.00 14.46
N THR A 93 -1.83 -0.14 13.97
CA THR A 93 -1.76 0.18 12.55
C THR A 93 -0.39 0.75 12.18
N ALA A 94 0.08 0.42 10.98
CA ALA A 94 1.31 0.97 10.42
C ALA A 94 1.08 2.29 9.64
N THR A 95 -0.17 2.62 9.28
CA THR A 95 -0.48 3.71 8.33
C THR A 95 -1.70 4.50 8.76
N ALA A 96 -1.55 5.38 9.74
CA ALA A 96 -2.64 6.23 10.18
C ALA A 96 -2.18 7.68 10.30
N ASP A 97 -2.68 8.54 9.40
CA ASP A 97 -2.55 9.99 9.54
C ASP A 97 -3.43 10.52 10.70
N ALA A 98 -3.31 11.80 11.02
CA ALA A 98 -4.03 12.37 12.15
C ALA A 98 -5.58 12.27 12.05
N PRO A 99 -6.22 12.44 10.87
CA PRO A 99 -7.63 12.18 10.70
C PRO A 99 -8.01 10.71 10.95
N THR A 100 -7.24 9.77 10.38
CA THR A 100 -7.47 8.33 10.54
C THR A 100 -7.34 7.90 12.00
N ARG A 101 -6.31 8.39 12.72
CA ARG A 101 -6.14 8.11 14.16
C ARG A 101 -7.34 8.56 14.99
N ARG A 102 -7.87 9.75 14.72
CA ARG A 102 -9.07 10.24 15.42
C ARG A 102 -10.28 9.34 15.17
N GLU A 103 -10.48 8.91 13.93
CA GLU A 103 -11.59 8.01 13.59
C GLU A 103 -11.42 6.62 14.22
N ILE A 104 -10.19 6.08 14.31
CA ILE A 104 -9.90 4.84 15.04
C ILE A 104 -10.31 4.96 16.51
N ILE A 105 -9.87 6.03 17.19
CA ILE A 105 -10.17 6.27 18.60
C ILE A 105 -11.68 6.35 18.82
N GLU A 106 -12.38 7.18 18.04
CA GLU A 106 -13.82 7.38 18.14
C GLU A 106 -14.61 6.10 17.83
N ARG A 107 -14.30 5.41 16.74
CA ARG A 107 -15.07 4.24 16.29
C ARG A 107 -14.86 2.99 17.12
N LEU A 108 -13.70 2.85 17.73
CA LEU A 108 -13.38 1.70 18.56
C LEU A 108 -13.57 2.00 20.06
N ALA A 109 -14.16 3.16 20.42
CA ALA A 109 -14.35 3.61 21.80
C ALA A 109 -13.06 3.52 22.63
N LEU A 110 -12.01 4.20 22.15
CA LEU A 110 -10.66 4.23 22.73
C LEU A 110 -10.29 5.64 23.23
N GLU A 111 -11.26 6.47 23.61
CA GLU A 111 -11.04 7.87 24.01
C GLU A 111 -10.13 8.00 25.23
N ASP A 112 -10.18 7.02 26.14
CA ASP A 112 -9.35 6.97 27.34
C ASP A 112 -8.05 6.18 27.14
N ALA A 113 -7.78 5.69 25.91
CA ALA A 113 -6.58 4.90 25.62
C ALA A 113 -5.33 5.77 25.50
N GLU A 114 -4.20 5.24 25.94
CA GLU A 114 -2.91 5.85 25.69
C GLU A 114 -2.52 5.67 24.22
N VAL A 115 -2.03 6.75 23.58
CA VAL A 115 -1.69 6.77 22.16
C VAL A 115 -0.17 6.80 21.99
N PHE A 116 0.37 5.74 21.39
CA PHE A 116 1.79 5.62 21.07
C PHE A 116 2.00 5.83 19.57
N ILE A 117 2.84 6.77 19.20
CA ILE A 117 3.17 7.08 17.82
C ILE A 117 4.68 6.96 17.65
N SER A 118 5.11 6.03 16.83
CA SER A 118 6.50 5.95 16.37
C SER A 118 6.66 6.71 15.05
N SER A 119 7.89 7.09 14.74
CA SER A 119 8.22 7.70 13.45
C SER A 119 7.86 6.75 12.28
N PHE A 120 7.37 7.33 11.20
CA PHE A 120 7.18 6.64 9.92
C PHE A 120 8.49 6.55 9.12
N ASP A 121 9.57 7.16 9.58
CA ASP A 121 10.84 7.12 8.87
C ASP A 121 11.47 5.73 8.87
N ARG A 122 11.91 5.34 7.70
CA ARG A 122 12.64 4.09 7.46
C ARG A 122 13.98 4.44 6.81
N PRO A 123 14.95 4.92 7.61
CA PRO A 123 16.22 5.44 7.08
C PRO A 123 17.07 4.38 6.36
N ASN A 124 16.79 3.10 6.60
CA ASN A 124 17.45 1.99 5.93
C ASN A 124 16.88 1.67 4.54
N ILE A 125 15.76 2.31 4.11
CA ILE A 125 15.17 2.10 2.79
C ILE A 125 15.58 3.24 1.85
N ARG A 126 16.28 2.92 0.76
CA ARG A 126 16.61 3.87 -0.28
C ARG A 126 15.49 3.96 -1.30
N TYR A 127 14.84 5.12 -1.40
CA TYR A 127 13.77 5.36 -2.37
C TYR A 127 14.32 5.89 -3.69
N THR A 128 13.91 5.26 -4.80
CA THR A 128 14.27 5.62 -6.17
C THR A 128 13.04 5.61 -7.06
N VAL A 129 12.78 6.71 -7.77
CA VAL A 129 11.71 6.82 -8.77
C VAL A 129 12.34 7.12 -10.12
N VAL A 130 12.09 6.27 -11.10
CA VAL A 130 12.62 6.43 -12.45
C VAL A 130 11.51 6.67 -13.47
N PRO A 131 11.73 7.50 -14.49
CA PRO A 131 10.81 7.58 -15.64
C PRO A 131 10.66 6.20 -16.28
N LYS A 132 9.42 5.80 -16.55
CA LYS A 132 9.11 4.48 -17.13
C LYS A 132 9.45 4.47 -18.62
N ASP A 133 10.53 3.78 -18.96
CA ASP A 133 10.98 3.54 -20.32
C ASP A 133 11.55 2.12 -20.41
N GLU A 134 11.06 1.27 -21.31
CA GLU A 134 11.42 -0.14 -21.38
C GLU A 134 11.41 -0.85 -20.01
N PRO A 135 10.27 -0.90 -19.28
CA PRO A 135 10.22 -1.23 -17.86
C PRO A 135 10.77 -2.62 -17.51
N LYS A 136 10.75 -3.59 -18.43
CA LYS A 136 11.37 -4.90 -18.20
C LYS A 136 12.90 -4.79 -18.18
N ARG A 137 13.49 -4.00 -19.07
CA ARG A 137 14.93 -3.76 -19.09
C ARG A 137 15.37 -3.02 -17.83
N GLN A 138 14.65 -1.93 -17.47
CA GLN A 138 14.92 -1.18 -16.25
C GLN A 138 14.83 -2.07 -15.00
N LEU A 139 13.86 -2.99 -14.95
CA LEU A 139 13.77 -3.99 -13.87
C LEU A 139 14.95 -4.95 -13.88
N ALA A 140 15.37 -5.45 -15.04
CA ALA A 140 16.54 -6.33 -15.15
C ALA A 140 17.83 -5.64 -14.66
N ASP A 141 18.04 -4.39 -15.10
CA ASP A 141 19.19 -3.58 -14.69
C ASP A 141 19.17 -3.34 -13.15
N PHE A 142 18.00 -3.11 -12.58
CA PHE A 142 17.83 -2.98 -11.13
C PHE A 142 18.12 -4.29 -10.39
N LEU A 143 17.56 -5.42 -10.86
CA LEU A 143 17.74 -6.73 -10.22
C LEU A 143 19.18 -7.25 -10.35
N ALA A 144 19.94 -6.86 -11.36
CA ALA A 144 21.34 -7.23 -11.50
C ALA A 144 22.21 -6.71 -10.33
N ALA A 145 21.80 -5.63 -9.67
CA ALA A 145 22.46 -5.12 -8.47
C ALA A 145 22.04 -5.89 -7.18
N HIS A 146 21.04 -6.76 -7.29
CA HIS A 146 20.43 -7.52 -6.19
C HIS A 146 20.50 -9.04 -6.43
N GLU A 147 21.53 -9.50 -7.13
CA GLU A 147 21.68 -10.93 -7.45
C GLU A 147 21.78 -11.77 -6.15
N GLY A 148 20.95 -12.81 -6.06
CA GLY A 148 20.90 -13.69 -4.90
C GLY A 148 20.12 -13.12 -3.69
N GLU A 149 19.54 -11.94 -3.79
CA GLU A 149 18.75 -11.31 -2.75
C GLU A 149 17.25 -11.57 -2.93
N SER A 150 16.54 -11.69 -1.80
CA SER A 150 15.07 -11.82 -1.82
C SER A 150 14.40 -10.45 -2.00
N GLY A 151 13.40 -10.41 -2.89
CA GLY A 151 12.68 -9.17 -3.15
C GLY A 151 11.24 -9.37 -3.62
N ILE A 152 10.51 -8.27 -3.72
CA ILE A 152 9.11 -8.25 -4.17
C ILE A 152 9.00 -7.32 -5.38
N VAL A 153 8.34 -7.80 -6.44
CA VAL A 153 8.02 -7.00 -7.64
C VAL A 153 6.51 -6.86 -7.75
N TYR A 154 6.00 -5.65 -7.56
CA TYR A 154 4.57 -5.37 -7.66
C TYR A 154 4.15 -5.02 -9.08
N CYS A 155 3.05 -5.65 -9.52
CA CYS A 155 2.38 -5.41 -10.80
C CYS A 155 0.89 -5.13 -10.57
N LEU A 156 0.29 -4.29 -11.42
CA LEU A 156 -1.10 -3.88 -11.30
C LEU A 156 -2.09 -5.03 -11.57
N THR A 157 -1.79 -5.90 -12.55
CA THR A 157 -2.72 -6.94 -13.01
C THR A 157 -2.16 -8.35 -12.85
N ARG A 158 -3.07 -9.33 -12.68
CA ARG A 158 -2.73 -10.76 -12.59
C ARG A 158 -1.93 -11.23 -13.81
N LYS A 159 -2.40 -10.87 -15.01
CA LYS A 159 -1.73 -11.20 -16.27
C LYS A 159 -0.28 -10.68 -16.30
N LYS A 160 -0.07 -9.44 -15.87
CA LYS A 160 1.28 -8.85 -15.83
C LYS A 160 2.17 -9.54 -14.78
N VAL A 161 1.61 -10.01 -13.67
CA VAL A 161 2.34 -10.83 -12.70
C VAL A 161 2.87 -12.09 -13.35
N ASP A 162 1.99 -12.88 -14.02
CA ASP A 162 2.38 -14.13 -14.67
C ASP A 162 3.41 -13.90 -15.78
N GLU A 163 3.19 -12.91 -16.64
CA GLU A 163 4.10 -12.54 -17.72
C GLU A 163 5.47 -12.06 -17.22
N THR A 164 5.50 -11.34 -16.10
CA THR A 164 6.75 -10.84 -15.50
C THR A 164 7.50 -11.96 -14.80
N ALA A 165 6.81 -12.80 -14.02
CA ALA A 165 7.43 -13.94 -13.37
C ALA A 165 8.06 -14.90 -14.39
N LEU A 166 7.32 -15.27 -15.44
CA LEU A 166 7.83 -16.13 -16.51
C LEU A 166 9.02 -15.50 -17.23
N TRP A 167 8.97 -14.21 -17.50
CA TRP A 167 10.08 -13.50 -18.15
C TRP A 167 11.33 -13.48 -17.27
N LEU A 168 11.20 -13.22 -15.96
CA LEU A 168 12.31 -13.25 -15.00
C LEU A 168 12.91 -14.66 -14.87
N GLN A 169 12.08 -15.71 -14.84
CA GLN A 169 12.55 -17.10 -14.87
C GLN A 169 13.39 -17.39 -16.12
N GLY A 170 12.98 -16.85 -17.27
CA GLY A 170 13.74 -16.94 -18.51
C GLY A 170 15.08 -16.19 -18.49
N GLN A 171 15.28 -15.27 -17.54
CA GLN A 171 16.56 -14.60 -17.28
C GLN A 171 17.39 -15.28 -16.18
N GLY A 172 16.93 -16.44 -15.66
CA GLY A 172 17.62 -17.19 -14.60
C GLY A 172 17.31 -16.71 -13.17
N VAL A 173 16.34 -15.82 -12.99
CA VAL A 173 15.89 -15.36 -11.65
C VAL A 173 14.88 -16.35 -11.08
N ASP A 174 15.03 -16.76 -9.83
CA ASP A 174 14.03 -17.59 -9.11
C ASP A 174 12.81 -16.75 -8.74
N ALA A 175 11.94 -16.51 -9.73
CA ALA A 175 10.77 -15.66 -9.60
C ALA A 175 9.48 -16.48 -9.47
N LEU A 176 8.65 -16.14 -8.48
CA LEU A 176 7.39 -16.81 -8.18
C LEU A 176 6.21 -15.86 -8.35
N PRO A 177 5.15 -16.24 -9.09
CA PRO A 177 3.94 -15.42 -9.18
C PRO A 177 3.09 -15.53 -7.92
N TYR A 178 2.39 -14.42 -7.56
CA TYR A 178 1.41 -14.42 -6.46
C TYR A 178 0.25 -13.45 -6.76
N HIS A 179 -0.95 -13.98 -6.93
CA HIS A 179 -2.17 -13.18 -7.08
C HIS A 179 -3.43 -13.99 -6.72
N ALA A 180 -4.53 -13.31 -6.47
CA ALA A 180 -5.78 -13.93 -6.02
C ALA A 180 -6.45 -14.89 -7.04
N GLY A 181 -6.02 -14.88 -8.32
CA GLY A 181 -6.52 -15.79 -9.36
C GLY A 181 -5.81 -17.14 -9.40
N MET A 182 -4.76 -17.34 -8.60
CA MET A 182 -4.03 -18.62 -8.53
C MET A 182 -4.79 -19.65 -7.71
N ASP A 183 -4.52 -20.93 -7.98
CA ASP A 183 -4.93 -22.02 -7.08
C ASP A 183 -4.41 -21.80 -5.67
N GLY A 184 -5.25 -22.11 -4.67
CA GLY A 184 -4.92 -21.86 -3.26
C GLY A 184 -3.66 -22.59 -2.78
N ASN A 185 -3.46 -23.84 -3.22
CA ASN A 185 -2.30 -24.64 -2.82
C ASN A 185 -1.02 -24.11 -3.48
N ALA A 186 -1.08 -23.77 -4.77
CA ALA A 186 0.04 -23.17 -5.49
C ALA A 186 0.45 -21.82 -4.85
N ARG A 187 -0.53 -20.99 -4.51
CA ARG A 187 -0.31 -19.71 -3.84
C ARG A 187 0.34 -19.89 -2.47
N ALA A 188 -0.17 -20.83 -1.66
CA ALA A 188 0.40 -21.15 -0.36
C ALA A 188 1.82 -21.76 -0.47
N ALA A 189 2.10 -22.56 -1.51
CA ALA A 189 3.42 -23.10 -1.77
C ALA A 189 4.43 -21.99 -2.12
N ASN A 190 4.08 -21.08 -3.03
CA ASN A 190 4.92 -19.95 -3.41
C ASN A 190 5.22 -19.03 -2.22
N GLN A 191 4.21 -18.76 -1.39
CA GLN A 191 4.40 -17.97 -0.17
C GLN A 191 5.34 -18.66 0.82
N ARG A 192 5.21 -19.98 1.03
CA ARG A 192 6.12 -20.72 1.91
C ARG A 192 7.55 -20.73 1.40
N ARG A 193 7.75 -20.88 0.08
CA ARG A 193 9.08 -20.79 -0.53
C ARG A 193 9.70 -19.42 -0.26
N PHE A 194 8.99 -18.35 -0.58
CA PHE A 194 9.45 -16.98 -0.34
C PHE A 194 9.85 -16.73 1.12
N LEU A 195 9.06 -17.23 2.08
CA LEU A 195 9.33 -17.02 3.50
C LEU A 195 10.53 -17.83 4.04
N ARG A 196 10.91 -18.93 3.38
CA ARG A 196 11.89 -19.88 3.89
C ARG A 196 13.18 -19.96 3.09
N GLU A 197 13.13 -19.56 1.84
CA GLU A 197 14.27 -19.66 0.92
C GLU A 197 14.84 -18.26 0.67
N ASP A 198 16.16 -18.19 0.49
CA ASP A 198 16.86 -16.95 0.13
C ASP A 198 16.89 -16.78 -1.39
N GLY A 199 17.09 -15.54 -1.86
CA GLY A 199 17.21 -15.24 -3.29
C GLY A 199 15.93 -15.37 -4.11
N VAL A 200 14.78 -15.63 -3.47
CA VAL A 200 13.48 -15.75 -4.15
C VAL A 200 12.88 -14.38 -4.43
N VAL A 201 12.45 -14.16 -5.66
CA VAL A 201 11.74 -12.95 -6.10
C VAL A 201 10.25 -13.21 -6.20
N MET A 202 9.45 -12.56 -5.36
CA MET A 202 8.00 -12.65 -5.45
C MET A 202 7.44 -11.60 -6.42
N VAL A 203 6.86 -12.02 -7.53
CA VAL A 203 6.14 -11.13 -8.45
C VAL A 203 4.66 -11.18 -8.10
N ALA A 204 4.09 -10.04 -7.70
CA ALA A 204 2.76 -10.07 -7.09
C ALA A 204 1.87 -8.87 -7.46
N THR A 205 0.57 -9.06 -7.28
CA THR A 205 -0.37 -7.94 -7.07
C THR A 205 -0.39 -7.54 -5.59
N ILE A 206 -1.11 -6.47 -5.25
CA ILE A 206 -1.35 -6.04 -3.86
C ILE A 206 -1.94 -7.16 -2.96
N ALA A 207 -2.40 -8.28 -3.53
CA ALA A 207 -2.84 -9.44 -2.77
C ALA A 207 -1.70 -10.12 -1.97
N PHE A 208 -0.45 -9.90 -2.36
CA PHE A 208 0.73 -10.28 -1.58
C PHE A 208 1.08 -9.15 -0.63
N GLY A 209 0.40 -9.12 0.50
CA GLY A 209 0.49 -7.98 1.39
C GLY A 209 0.39 -8.39 2.85
N MET A 210 -0.80 -8.37 3.42
CA MET A 210 -1.01 -8.65 4.85
C MET A 210 -0.41 -9.99 5.28
N GLY A 211 0.26 -10.00 6.43
CA GLY A 211 0.84 -11.21 7.01
C GLY A 211 2.16 -11.70 6.39
N ILE A 212 2.79 -10.93 5.50
CA ILE A 212 4.13 -11.24 5.00
C ILE A 212 5.15 -10.63 5.95
N ASP A 213 5.84 -11.51 6.66
CA ASP A 213 6.88 -11.14 7.63
C ASP A 213 8.18 -11.91 7.33
N LYS A 214 8.86 -11.49 6.25
CA LYS A 214 10.24 -11.90 5.92
C LYS A 214 11.15 -10.71 6.24
N PRO A 215 12.06 -10.82 7.21
CA PRO A 215 12.86 -9.69 7.68
C PRO A 215 13.86 -9.20 6.64
N ASP A 216 14.41 -10.10 5.85
CA ASP A 216 15.54 -9.92 4.92
C ASP A 216 15.10 -9.66 3.46
N VAL A 217 13.97 -9.04 3.24
CA VAL A 217 13.58 -8.53 1.92
C VAL A 217 14.48 -7.34 1.58
N ARG A 218 15.35 -7.50 0.58
CA ARG A 218 16.33 -6.47 0.23
C ARG A 218 15.79 -5.41 -0.71
N TYR A 219 14.71 -5.69 -1.44
CA TYR A 219 14.09 -4.68 -2.30
C TYR A 219 12.60 -4.91 -2.52
N VAL A 220 11.93 -3.79 -2.78
CA VAL A 220 10.56 -3.76 -3.31
C VAL A 220 10.54 -2.91 -4.57
N ALA A 221 10.20 -3.53 -5.69
CA ALA A 221 10.14 -2.88 -7.00
C ALA A 221 8.68 -2.76 -7.48
N HIS A 222 8.32 -1.59 -8.01
CA HIS A 222 7.00 -1.33 -8.57
C HIS A 222 7.10 -1.12 -10.08
N LEU A 223 6.55 -2.03 -10.86
CA LEU A 223 6.42 -1.90 -12.33
C LEU A 223 5.21 -1.09 -12.75
N ASP A 224 4.31 -0.81 -11.84
CA ASP A 224 3.12 0.00 -12.04
C ASP A 224 2.89 0.88 -10.81
N LEU A 225 2.25 2.02 -11.03
CA LEU A 225 1.94 2.96 -9.97
C LEU A 225 0.96 2.32 -8.95
N PRO A 226 1.26 2.32 -7.65
CA PRO A 226 0.33 1.93 -6.59
C PRO A 226 -0.95 2.79 -6.60
N ARG A 227 -1.95 2.37 -5.83
CA ARG A 227 -3.22 3.11 -5.76
C ARG A 227 -3.13 4.41 -4.98
N SER A 228 -2.24 4.45 -4.00
CA SER A 228 -2.06 5.60 -3.11
C SER A 228 -0.66 5.61 -2.52
N ILE A 229 -0.28 6.71 -1.92
CA ILE A 229 1.02 6.84 -1.26
C ILE A 229 1.09 6.04 0.03
N GLU A 230 -0.02 5.86 0.73
CA GLU A 230 -0.13 5.00 1.92
C GLU A 230 0.08 3.52 1.54
N GLY A 231 -0.52 3.09 0.42
CA GLY A 231 -0.29 1.76 -0.14
C GLY A 231 1.18 1.57 -0.54
N TYR A 232 1.76 2.55 -1.22
CA TYR A 232 3.19 2.55 -1.55
C TYR A 232 4.08 2.42 -0.30
N TYR A 233 3.77 3.18 0.75
CA TYR A 233 4.50 3.10 2.01
C TYR A 233 4.37 1.71 2.66
N GLN A 234 3.18 1.13 2.71
CA GLN A 234 2.96 -0.22 3.23
C GLN A 234 3.71 -1.29 2.43
N GLU A 235 3.69 -1.18 1.10
CA GLU A 235 4.35 -2.13 0.20
C GLU A 235 5.86 -2.03 0.32
N THR A 236 6.43 -0.83 0.28
CA THR A 236 7.87 -0.60 0.44
C THR A 236 8.36 -0.90 1.86
N GLY A 237 7.52 -0.68 2.87
CA GLY A 237 7.80 -1.00 4.27
C GLY A 237 8.04 -2.48 4.58
N ARG A 238 7.83 -3.38 3.59
CA ARG A 238 8.20 -4.81 3.69
C ARG A 238 9.69 -5.04 3.54
N ALA A 239 10.40 -4.10 2.92
CA ALA A 239 11.84 -4.19 2.76
C ALA A 239 12.58 -3.84 4.06
N GLY A 240 13.68 -4.51 4.33
CA GLY A 240 14.62 -4.21 5.40
C GLY A 240 14.00 -4.18 6.80
N ARG A 241 13.13 -5.13 7.14
CA ARG A 241 12.52 -5.21 8.49
C ARG A 241 13.54 -5.58 9.58
N ASP A 242 14.65 -6.16 9.18
CA ASP A 242 15.81 -6.44 10.03
C ASP A 242 16.67 -5.21 10.34
N GLY A 243 16.33 -4.05 9.73
CA GLY A 243 17.09 -2.80 9.86
C GLY A 243 18.26 -2.67 8.88
N GLU A 244 18.57 -3.72 8.12
CA GLU A 244 19.63 -3.69 7.12
C GLU A 244 19.19 -2.88 5.87
N PRO A 245 20.16 -2.36 5.08
CA PRO A 245 19.87 -1.59 3.87
C PRO A 245 18.94 -2.32 2.90
N ALA A 246 17.98 -1.60 2.35
CA ALA A 246 17.03 -2.10 1.37
C ALA A 246 16.64 -1.04 0.36
N ASP A 247 16.13 -1.45 -0.80
CA ASP A 247 15.77 -0.57 -1.91
C ASP A 247 14.27 -0.59 -2.21
N ALA A 248 13.69 0.60 -2.36
CA ALA A 248 12.35 0.81 -2.90
C ALA A 248 12.46 1.49 -4.26
N TRP A 249 12.19 0.75 -5.32
CA TRP A 249 12.30 1.21 -6.70
C TRP A 249 10.92 1.30 -7.35
N LEU A 250 10.64 2.40 -8.05
CA LEU A 250 9.37 2.63 -8.75
C LEU A 250 9.61 3.15 -10.17
N ALA A 251 9.12 2.42 -11.18
CA ALA A 251 9.01 2.91 -12.55
C ALA A 251 7.69 3.68 -12.73
N TYR A 252 7.76 4.98 -12.98
CA TYR A 252 6.62 5.88 -13.08
C TYR A 252 6.44 6.42 -14.48
N GLY A 253 5.20 6.39 -14.98
CA GLY A 253 4.82 6.97 -16.27
C GLY A 253 3.39 7.50 -16.27
N LEU A 254 3.10 8.51 -17.10
CA LEU A 254 1.77 9.11 -17.21
C LEU A 254 0.69 8.09 -17.62
N ALA A 255 1.06 7.04 -18.37
CA ALA A 255 0.14 5.97 -18.73
C ALA A 255 -0.40 5.23 -17.49
N ASP A 256 0.41 5.11 -16.43
CA ASP A 256 -0.01 4.48 -15.18
C ASP A 256 -1.05 5.34 -14.46
N VAL A 257 -0.89 6.66 -14.49
CA VAL A 257 -1.87 7.63 -13.91
C VAL A 257 -3.22 7.51 -14.62
N VAL A 258 -3.19 7.44 -15.96
CA VAL A 258 -4.41 7.26 -16.76
C VAL A 258 -5.08 5.93 -16.44
N ALA A 259 -4.31 4.85 -16.36
CA ALA A 259 -4.84 3.52 -16.04
C ALA A 259 -5.47 3.47 -14.64
N GLN A 260 -4.80 4.03 -13.62
CA GLN A 260 -5.35 4.13 -12.27
C GLN A 260 -6.60 5.01 -12.22
N GLY A 261 -6.60 6.15 -12.91
CA GLY A 261 -7.76 7.04 -13.01
C GLY A 261 -8.98 6.35 -13.64
N GLN A 262 -8.76 5.52 -14.67
CA GLN A 262 -9.82 4.72 -15.30
C GLN A 262 -10.37 3.67 -14.33
N LEU A 263 -9.52 2.96 -13.60
CA LEU A 263 -9.95 1.97 -12.60
C LEU A 263 -10.80 2.61 -11.50
N ILE A 264 -10.42 3.79 -11.02
CA ILE A 264 -11.22 4.57 -10.05
C ILE A 264 -12.58 4.93 -10.67
N GLY A 265 -12.59 5.37 -11.95
CA GLY A 265 -13.82 5.76 -12.65
C GLY A 265 -14.81 4.61 -12.84
N LEU A 266 -14.29 3.41 -13.16
CA LEU A 266 -15.10 2.19 -13.41
C LEU A 266 -15.59 1.52 -12.13
N GLY A 267 -15.01 1.83 -10.97
CA GLY A 267 -15.41 1.26 -9.69
C GLY A 267 -16.87 1.62 -9.33
N GLU A 268 -17.56 0.72 -8.62
CA GLU A 268 -18.93 0.91 -8.15
C GLU A 268 -19.04 1.80 -6.89
N SER A 269 -17.93 2.34 -6.42
CA SER A 269 -17.86 3.22 -5.25
C SER A 269 -18.65 4.52 -5.46
N SER A 270 -19.10 5.14 -4.36
CA SER A 270 -19.74 6.46 -4.39
C SER A 270 -18.82 7.52 -5.00
N GLU A 271 -19.42 8.58 -5.57
CA GLU A 271 -18.64 9.70 -6.16
C GLU A 271 -17.74 10.38 -5.11
N GLU A 272 -18.15 10.41 -3.86
CA GLU A 272 -17.33 10.93 -2.77
C GLU A 272 -16.08 10.07 -2.58
N ARG A 273 -16.23 8.74 -2.57
CA ARG A 273 -15.10 7.79 -2.48
C ARG A 273 -14.18 7.92 -3.69
N LYS A 274 -14.72 8.00 -4.91
CA LYS A 274 -13.92 8.22 -6.12
C LYS A 274 -13.12 9.53 -6.09
N ARG A 275 -13.69 10.60 -5.52
CA ARG A 275 -12.97 11.87 -5.33
C ARG A 275 -11.82 11.71 -4.34
N LEU A 276 -12.02 10.97 -3.26
CA LEU A 276 -10.96 10.67 -2.31
C LEU A 276 -9.84 9.86 -2.95
N GLU A 277 -10.17 8.79 -3.68
CA GLU A 277 -9.18 7.96 -4.36
C GLU A 277 -8.38 8.75 -5.42
N ARG A 278 -9.01 9.68 -6.13
CA ARG A 278 -8.31 10.59 -7.05
C ARG A 278 -7.31 11.50 -6.31
N ARG A 279 -7.70 12.08 -5.16
CA ARG A 279 -6.77 12.90 -4.36
C ARG A 279 -5.58 12.10 -3.85
N LYS A 280 -5.78 10.84 -3.46
CA LYS A 280 -4.70 9.95 -3.04
C LYS A 280 -3.77 9.60 -4.20
N LEU A 281 -4.32 9.37 -5.38
CA LEU A 281 -3.53 9.20 -6.60
C LEU A 281 -2.73 10.46 -6.93
N GLU A 282 -3.34 11.65 -6.85
CA GLU A 282 -2.66 12.93 -7.06
C GLU A 282 -1.52 13.15 -6.07
N ALA A 283 -1.69 12.77 -4.79
CA ALA A 283 -0.62 12.83 -3.79
C ALA A 283 0.57 11.92 -4.14
N LEU A 284 0.29 10.70 -4.63
CA LEU A 284 1.33 9.78 -5.09
C LEU A 284 2.04 10.31 -6.35
N VAL A 285 1.30 10.89 -7.29
CA VAL A 285 1.89 11.55 -8.47
C VAL A 285 2.81 12.71 -8.03
N GLY A 286 2.35 13.55 -7.10
CA GLY A 286 3.17 14.61 -6.53
C GLY A 286 4.44 14.09 -5.84
N TYR A 287 4.37 12.92 -5.21
CA TYR A 287 5.55 12.24 -4.69
C TYR A 287 6.50 11.76 -5.81
N CYS A 288 5.96 11.19 -6.89
CA CYS A 288 6.78 10.75 -8.01
C CYS A 288 7.50 11.92 -8.72
N GLU A 289 6.85 13.06 -8.81
CA GLU A 289 7.34 14.25 -9.53
C GLU A 289 8.09 15.25 -8.63
N THR A 290 8.17 15.01 -7.31
CA THR A 290 8.86 15.91 -6.40
C THR A 290 10.36 16.02 -6.71
N THR A 291 10.90 17.22 -6.57
CA THR A 291 12.36 17.49 -6.60
C THR A 291 12.98 17.50 -5.20
N ARG A 292 12.14 17.35 -4.15
CA ARG A 292 12.58 17.31 -2.75
C ARG A 292 13.09 15.92 -2.39
N CYS A 293 13.71 15.81 -1.22
CA CYS A 293 14.04 14.51 -0.62
C CYS A 293 12.81 13.59 -0.57
N ARG A 294 12.96 12.33 -1.01
CA ARG A 294 11.86 11.33 -1.03
C ARG A 294 11.33 11.03 0.38
N HIS A 295 12.22 10.88 1.37
CA HIS A 295 11.80 10.70 2.77
C HIS A 295 10.99 11.90 3.25
N GLN A 296 11.46 13.13 3.03
CA GLN A 296 10.71 14.32 3.41
C GLN A 296 9.32 14.38 2.77
N ALA A 297 9.21 14.06 1.48
CA ALA A 297 7.94 14.10 0.76
C ALA A 297 6.98 12.99 1.25
N LEU A 298 7.50 11.80 1.54
CA LEU A 298 6.73 10.67 2.04
C LEU A 298 6.22 10.92 3.46
N LEU A 299 7.08 11.35 4.36
CA LEU A 299 6.75 11.61 5.76
C LEU A 299 5.76 12.76 5.93
N ALA A 300 5.86 13.79 5.08
CA ALA A 300 4.91 14.90 5.09
C ALA A 300 3.45 14.46 4.87
N VAL A 301 3.20 13.37 4.14
CA VAL A 301 1.85 12.80 3.93
C VAL A 301 1.26 12.28 5.24
N PHE A 302 2.10 11.74 6.12
CA PHE A 302 1.71 11.25 7.44
C PHE A 302 1.72 12.34 8.51
N GLY A 303 2.04 13.60 8.14
CA GLY A 303 2.12 14.73 9.05
C GLY A 303 3.39 14.74 9.89
N GLU A 304 4.44 14.03 9.45
CA GLU A 304 5.73 14.00 10.11
C GLU A 304 6.72 14.95 9.39
N GLU A 305 7.40 15.77 10.17
CA GLU A 305 8.44 16.67 9.66
C GLU A 305 9.78 15.94 9.55
N HIS A 306 10.43 16.08 8.41
CA HIS A 306 11.79 15.59 8.18
C HIS A 306 12.67 16.76 7.76
N PRO A 307 13.89 16.89 8.31
CA PRO A 307 14.77 18.05 8.05
C PRO A 307 15.19 18.21 6.59
N GLY A 308 14.82 17.26 5.73
CA GLY A 308 15.24 17.20 4.34
C GLY A 308 16.61 16.54 4.19
N HIS A 309 17.00 16.26 2.97
CA HIS A 309 18.30 15.70 2.58
C HIS A 309 18.72 14.45 3.36
N CYS A 310 18.02 13.34 3.13
CA CYS A 310 18.35 12.03 3.76
C CYS A 310 19.73 11.47 3.32
N GLY A 311 20.33 12.00 2.25
CA GLY A 311 21.61 11.53 1.70
C GLY A 311 21.56 10.19 0.97
N ALA A 312 20.41 9.52 0.91
CA ALA A 312 20.28 8.17 0.36
C ALA A 312 19.33 8.06 -0.84
N CYS A 313 18.26 8.87 -0.92
CA CYS A 313 17.31 8.76 -2.03
C CYS A 313 17.86 9.33 -3.35
N ASP A 314 17.20 8.98 -4.47
CA ASP A 314 17.57 9.45 -5.81
C ASP A 314 17.75 10.97 -5.91
N ASN A 315 16.78 11.73 -5.40
CA ASN A 315 16.82 13.20 -5.44
C ASN A 315 17.94 13.81 -4.57
N CYS A 316 18.37 13.13 -3.50
CA CYS A 316 19.50 13.61 -2.69
C CYS A 316 20.86 13.26 -3.34
N LEU A 317 20.95 12.07 -3.95
CA LEU A 317 22.19 11.62 -4.59
C LEU A 317 22.40 12.26 -5.96
N ASN A 318 21.33 12.43 -6.73
CA ASN A 318 21.33 13.01 -8.07
C ASN A 318 20.24 14.08 -8.16
N PRO A 319 20.43 15.27 -7.57
CA PRO A 319 19.43 16.33 -7.59
C PRO A 319 18.98 16.66 -9.02
N PRO A 320 17.67 16.64 -9.30
CA PRO A 320 17.18 16.97 -10.63
C PRO A 320 17.48 18.42 -10.98
N GLN A 321 17.86 18.65 -12.25
CA GLN A 321 18.03 20.00 -12.75
C GLN A 321 16.66 20.67 -12.85
N VAL A 322 16.47 21.73 -12.09
CA VAL A 322 15.25 22.53 -12.09
C VAL A 322 15.49 23.86 -12.79
N TRP A 323 14.44 24.39 -13.41
CA TRP A 323 14.45 25.72 -14.01
C TRP A 323 13.31 26.55 -13.42
N ASP A 324 13.44 27.89 -13.45
CA ASP A 324 12.35 28.76 -13.04
C ASP A 324 11.22 28.73 -14.07
N GLY A 325 10.18 27.99 -13.78
CA GLY A 325 8.98 27.85 -14.59
C GLY A 325 7.95 28.97 -14.48
N THR A 326 8.21 30.02 -13.68
CA THR A 326 7.26 31.08 -13.36
C THR A 326 6.67 31.73 -14.62
N THR A 327 7.51 32.13 -15.57
CA THR A 327 7.07 32.74 -16.83
C THR A 327 6.26 31.77 -17.69
N ALA A 328 6.65 30.49 -17.74
CA ALA A 328 5.91 29.49 -18.49
C ALA A 328 4.53 29.24 -17.87
N ALA A 329 4.45 29.13 -16.54
CA ALA A 329 3.21 29.00 -15.81
C ALA A 329 2.28 30.22 -16.02
N GLN A 330 2.81 31.40 -15.95
CA GLN A 330 2.05 32.65 -16.22
C GLN A 330 1.49 32.67 -17.64
N LYS A 331 2.27 32.27 -18.65
CA LYS A 331 1.81 32.14 -20.03
C LYS A 331 0.69 31.10 -20.16
N ALA A 332 0.85 29.93 -19.53
CA ALA A 332 -0.17 28.89 -19.54
C ALA A 332 -1.47 29.34 -18.88
N LEU A 333 -1.41 29.94 -17.69
CA LEU A 333 -2.57 30.50 -16.99
C LEU A 333 -3.24 31.63 -17.81
N SER A 334 -2.45 32.51 -18.41
CA SER A 334 -2.98 33.57 -19.29
C SER A 334 -3.72 32.98 -20.50
N ALA A 335 -3.17 31.95 -21.15
CA ALA A 335 -3.83 31.28 -22.25
C ALA A 335 -5.16 30.62 -21.82
N ILE A 336 -5.19 29.94 -20.67
CA ILE A 336 -6.38 29.32 -20.09
C ILE A 336 -7.50 30.39 -19.88
N ILE A 337 -7.15 31.52 -19.26
CA ILE A 337 -8.10 32.60 -18.97
C ILE A 337 -8.60 33.25 -20.28
N ARG A 338 -7.70 33.59 -21.21
CA ARG A 338 -8.03 34.23 -22.47
C ARG A 338 -8.94 33.38 -23.36
N THR A 339 -8.79 32.06 -23.30
CA THR A 339 -9.60 31.11 -24.05
C THR A 339 -10.90 30.72 -23.32
N GLY A 340 -11.23 31.40 -22.21
CA GLY A 340 -12.47 31.21 -21.46
C GLY A 340 -12.54 29.85 -20.74
N GLN A 341 -11.39 29.20 -20.42
CA GLN A 341 -11.30 27.93 -19.70
C GLN A 341 -12.07 26.77 -20.39
N ARG A 342 -12.19 26.78 -21.71
CA ARG A 342 -13.02 25.84 -22.48
C ARG A 342 -12.25 24.75 -23.19
N PHE A 343 -10.90 24.86 -23.26
CA PHE A 343 -10.09 23.97 -24.05
C PHE A 343 -9.24 23.00 -23.19
N GLY A 344 -9.09 21.79 -23.69
CA GLY A 344 -8.21 20.78 -23.08
C GLY A 344 -6.72 21.10 -23.30
N VAL A 345 -5.88 20.38 -22.57
CA VAL A 345 -4.43 20.59 -22.51
C VAL A 345 -3.77 20.62 -23.89
N VAL A 346 -4.14 19.71 -24.79
CA VAL A 346 -3.56 19.62 -26.14
C VAL A 346 -3.77 20.90 -26.94
N HIS A 347 -4.95 21.49 -26.85
CA HIS A 347 -5.26 22.75 -27.57
C HIS A 347 -4.49 23.93 -26.95
N LEU A 348 -4.39 24.00 -25.64
CA LEU A 348 -3.60 25.03 -24.96
C LEU A 348 -2.11 24.93 -25.29
N ILE A 349 -1.56 23.72 -25.42
CA ILE A 349 -0.17 23.50 -25.87
C ILE A 349 0.01 24.03 -27.30
N LYS A 350 -0.95 23.79 -28.21
CA LYS A 350 -0.88 24.31 -29.58
C LYS A 350 -0.84 25.84 -29.59
N ILE A 351 -1.74 26.51 -28.82
CA ILE A 351 -1.75 27.95 -28.66
C ILE A 351 -0.41 28.49 -28.15
N LEU A 352 0.12 27.87 -27.08
CA LEU A 352 1.39 28.31 -26.48
C LEU A 352 2.60 28.11 -27.38
N ARG A 353 2.54 27.12 -28.28
CA ARG A 353 3.59 26.84 -29.28
C ARG A 353 3.43 27.64 -30.56
N GLY A 354 2.35 28.42 -30.69
CA GLY A 354 2.05 29.16 -31.91
C GLY A 354 1.83 28.24 -33.14
N VAL A 355 1.21 27.07 -32.92
CA VAL A 355 0.89 26.16 -34.03
C VAL A 355 -0.28 26.75 -34.80
N GLU A 356 -0.10 27.00 -36.11
CA GLU A 356 -1.16 27.45 -37.01
C GLU A 356 -2.19 26.31 -37.19
N ASP A 357 -3.40 26.54 -36.65
CA ASP A 357 -4.54 25.63 -36.71
C ASP A 357 -5.79 26.53 -36.72
N GLU A 358 -6.75 26.23 -37.60
CA GLU A 358 -8.01 27.02 -37.75
C GLU A 358 -8.73 27.34 -36.44
N ARG A 359 -8.53 26.49 -35.41
CA ARG A 359 -9.09 26.71 -34.05
C ARG A 359 -8.21 27.58 -33.16
N VAL A 360 -6.94 27.76 -33.50
CA VAL A 360 -5.98 28.60 -32.76
C VAL A 360 -6.04 30.04 -33.27
N GLU A 361 -6.28 30.23 -34.57
CA GLU A 361 -6.39 31.56 -35.19
C GLU A 361 -7.57 32.41 -34.69
N GLN A 362 -8.50 31.79 -33.95
CA GLN A 362 -9.67 32.51 -33.35
C GLN A 362 -9.32 33.18 -32.01
N PHE A 363 -8.11 33.03 -31.49
CA PHE A 363 -7.66 33.53 -30.19
C PHE A 363 -6.28 34.15 -30.26
#